data_d90989f448c644f90e6d0b7df953177a
#
_entry.id   d90989f448c644f90e6d0b7df953177a
#
_cell.length_a   1.000
_cell.length_b   1.000
_cell.length_c   1.000
_cell.angle_alpha   90.00
_cell.angle_beta   90.00
_cell.angle_gamma   90.00
#
_symmetry.space_group_name_H-M   'P 1'
#
loop_
_entity.id
_entity.type
_entity.pdbx_description
1 polymer ?
#
loop_
_entity_poly.entity_id
_entity_poly.type
_entity_poly.pdbx_seq_one_letter_code
_entity_poly.pdbx_strand_id
1 'polypeptide(L)'
;MPDDLLKAGEFAHLCGTTKETLRHYKDIGLLMPVAKAENGYQLYSPLQIGDYLLISSLQQAGCSLQEIKGYLSEPDSEALENVMEDRISAIVEQHRTLLMQKSLLENTLARMRARNDWRHDPAEFKLETCEAEYFLDSDISDAFVSIAEANLPALIDEQLASPTEKATAVLQDESAHASDRKPKRTVYSAQDGVQVDEQAERVVRHILDVWRLGQKQGDVSELQGNYRVGREAFLQGESWKDFHLCARVRPHKRRKGLVEKPAGAYFKYLRTMNFAEIKDDLEPAMELFGVYEKMRRVLEREGFTPTSDIFERELSLYTGNTDEIIYSELSVRIDR
;
A
#
# COMPACT_ATOMS: atom_id res chain seq x y z
N MET A 1 -47.43 -24.36 37.79
CA MET A 1 -46.04 -24.82 37.88
C MET A 1 -45.40 -24.49 36.56
N PRO A 2 -44.28 -23.80 36.50
CA PRO A 2 -43.65 -23.57 35.23
C PRO A 2 -42.82 -24.83 34.87
N ASP A 3 -43.44 -25.72 34.12
CA ASP A 3 -42.81 -27.01 33.69
C ASP A 3 -41.75 -26.81 32.59
N ASP A 4 -41.44 -25.58 32.22
CA ASP A 4 -40.52 -25.27 31.11
C ASP A 4 -39.19 -24.63 31.54
N LEU A 5 -38.84 -24.68 32.85
CA LEU A 5 -37.57 -24.11 33.30
C LEU A 5 -36.38 -25.06 33.02
N LEU A 6 -35.32 -24.52 32.45
CA LEU A 6 -34.10 -25.21 32.06
C LEU A 6 -33.07 -25.17 33.22
N LYS A 7 -32.46 -26.31 33.54
CA LYS A 7 -31.28 -26.29 34.39
C LYS A 7 -30.13 -25.57 33.72
N ALA A 8 -29.20 -25.00 34.49
CA ALA A 8 -28.06 -24.25 33.95
C ALA A 8 -27.27 -25.02 32.89
N GLY A 9 -27.21 -26.38 32.99
CA GLY A 9 -26.53 -27.18 31.96
C GLY A 9 -27.28 -27.33 30.66
N GLU A 10 -28.62 -27.42 30.73
CA GLU A 10 -29.49 -27.49 29.56
C GLU A 10 -29.54 -26.15 28.85
N PHE A 11 -29.64 -25.08 29.62
CA PHE A 11 -29.59 -23.69 29.09
C PHE A 11 -28.24 -23.41 28.41
N ALA A 12 -27.13 -23.76 29.08
CA ALA A 12 -25.81 -23.60 28.51
C ALA A 12 -25.64 -24.36 27.17
N HIS A 13 -26.14 -25.60 27.12
CA HIS A 13 -26.10 -26.41 25.90
C HIS A 13 -26.91 -25.76 24.76
N LEU A 14 -28.11 -25.28 25.03
CA LEU A 14 -28.94 -24.62 24.03
C LEU A 14 -28.32 -23.31 23.52
N CYS A 15 -27.66 -22.57 24.40
CA CYS A 15 -26.98 -21.32 24.06
C CYS A 15 -25.60 -21.52 23.45
N GLY A 16 -25.08 -22.75 23.34
CA GLY A 16 -23.74 -23.01 22.84
C GLY A 16 -22.63 -22.45 23.76
N THR A 17 -22.87 -22.43 25.09
CA THR A 17 -21.95 -21.84 26.07
C THR A 17 -21.62 -22.83 27.20
N THR A 18 -20.88 -22.37 28.21
CA THR A 18 -20.50 -23.17 29.36
C THR A 18 -21.28 -22.78 30.63
N LYS A 19 -21.37 -23.71 31.60
CA LYS A 19 -21.94 -23.41 32.92
C LYS A 19 -21.13 -22.34 33.66
N GLU A 20 -19.84 -22.32 33.44
CA GLU A 20 -18.90 -21.32 33.99
C GLU A 20 -19.22 -19.92 33.49
N THR A 21 -19.51 -19.78 32.21
CA THR A 21 -19.96 -18.50 31.61
C THR A 21 -21.26 -18.01 32.23
N LEU A 22 -22.24 -18.90 32.36
CA LEU A 22 -23.53 -18.56 33.01
C LEU A 22 -23.35 -18.20 34.50
N ARG A 23 -22.43 -18.90 35.19
CA ARG A 23 -22.09 -18.59 36.57
C ARG A 23 -21.47 -17.21 36.68
N HIS A 24 -20.53 -16.88 35.78
CA HIS A 24 -19.90 -15.58 35.72
C HIS A 24 -20.93 -14.47 35.46
N TYR A 25 -21.83 -14.67 34.47
CA TYR A 25 -22.90 -13.70 34.18
C TYR A 25 -23.83 -13.48 35.37
N LYS A 26 -24.16 -14.55 36.10
CA LYS A 26 -24.93 -14.45 37.36
C LYS A 26 -24.13 -13.67 38.40
N ASP A 27 -22.86 -13.99 38.62
CA ASP A 27 -22.05 -13.40 39.69
C ASP A 27 -21.83 -11.89 39.46
N ILE A 28 -21.78 -11.42 38.22
CA ILE A 28 -21.73 -10.00 37.87
C ILE A 28 -23.16 -9.36 37.72
N GLY A 29 -24.24 -10.15 37.87
CA GLY A 29 -25.61 -9.68 37.75
C GLY A 29 -26.00 -9.30 36.31
N LEU A 30 -25.45 -9.96 35.31
CA LEU A 30 -25.74 -9.71 33.88
C LEU A 30 -26.87 -10.60 33.38
N LEU A 31 -26.90 -11.89 33.77
CA LEU A 31 -27.96 -12.83 33.46
C LEU A 31 -28.31 -13.67 34.70
N MET A 32 -29.39 -13.33 35.36
CA MET A 32 -29.80 -13.99 36.61
C MET A 32 -30.71 -15.16 36.34
N PRO A 33 -30.55 -16.31 37.06
CA PRO A 33 -31.54 -17.38 37.01
C PRO A 33 -32.91 -16.88 37.55
N VAL A 34 -34.01 -17.31 36.93
CA VAL A 34 -35.35 -16.93 37.34
C VAL A 34 -35.81 -17.65 38.62
N ALA A 35 -35.21 -18.81 38.93
CA ALA A 35 -35.54 -19.60 40.12
C ALA A 35 -34.34 -20.42 40.58
N LYS A 36 -34.46 -20.94 41.81
CA LYS A 36 -33.54 -21.95 42.36
C LYS A 36 -34.36 -23.15 42.83
N ALA A 37 -34.02 -24.33 42.34
CA ALA A 37 -34.72 -25.58 42.75
C ALA A 37 -34.38 -25.94 44.19
N GLU A 38 -35.21 -26.83 44.85
CA GLU A 38 -35.00 -27.28 46.23
C GLU A 38 -33.63 -27.91 46.43
N ASN A 39 -33.11 -28.59 45.43
CA ASN A 39 -31.76 -29.21 45.41
C ASN A 39 -30.63 -28.23 45.10
N GLY A 40 -30.93 -26.95 45.07
CA GLY A 40 -29.93 -25.87 44.87
C GLY A 40 -29.57 -25.56 43.41
N TYR A 41 -30.11 -26.28 42.43
CA TYR A 41 -29.84 -25.97 41.01
C TYR A 41 -30.49 -24.67 40.58
N GLN A 42 -29.75 -23.93 39.76
CA GLN A 42 -30.20 -22.69 39.14
C GLN A 42 -31.05 -23.03 37.92
N LEU A 43 -32.19 -22.33 37.80
CA LEU A 43 -33.19 -22.53 36.74
C LEU A 43 -33.31 -21.26 35.91
N TYR A 44 -33.27 -21.41 34.60
CA TYR A 44 -33.39 -20.34 33.62
C TYR A 44 -34.69 -20.53 32.82
N SER A 45 -35.30 -19.43 32.41
CA SER A 45 -36.41 -19.46 31.46
C SER A 45 -35.91 -19.64 30.02
N PRO A 46 -36.63 -20.42 29.17
CA PRO A 46 -36.34 -20.42 27.73
C PRO A 46 -36.33 -19.02 27.08
N LEU A 47 -37.13 -18.08 27.61
CA LEU A 47 -37.16 -16.71 27.13
C LEU A 47 -35.81 -15.98 27.32
N GLN A 48 -35.04 -16.36 28.35
CA GLN A 48 -33.71 -15.77 28.59
C GLN A 48 -32.64 -16.19 27.54
N ILE A 49 -32.98 -17.14 26.64
CA ILE A 49 -32.11 -17.42 25.47
C ILE A 49 -31.95 -16.16 24.62
N GLY A 50 -33.01 -15.36 24.43
CA GLY A 50 -32.96 -14.08 23.75
C GLY A 50 -31.97 -13.10 24.41
N ASP A 51 -32.04 -12.99 25.74
CA ASP A 51 -31.15 -12.12 26.52
C ASP A 51 -29.68 -12.59 26.37
N TYR A 52 -29.46 -13.92 26.46
CA TYR A 52 -28.13 -14.49 26.26
C TYR A 52 -27.55 -14.21 24.85
N LEU A 53 -28.38 -14.38 23.80
CA LEU A 53 -27.98 -14.13 22.43
C LEU A 53 -27.65 -12.63 22.22
N LEU A 54 -28.42 -11.73 22.82
CA LEU A 54 -28.13 -10.29 22.77
C LEU A 54 -26.77 -9.99 23.45
N ILE A 55 -26.55 -10.51 24.67
CA ILE A 55 -25.28 -10.36 25.40
C ILE A 55 -24.13 -10.87 24.57
N SER A 56 -24.25 -12.08 24.01
CA SER A 56 -23.21 -12.70 23.18
C SER A 56 -22.89 -11.87 21.92
N SER A 57 -23.91 -11.36 21.25
CA SER A 57 -23.75 -10.54 20.05
C SER A 57 -23.04 -9.22 20.35
N LEU A 58 -23.43 -8.55 21.44
CA LEU A 58 -22.76 -7.31 21.88
C LEU A 58 -21.31 -7.53 22.30
N GLN A 59 -21.00 -8.65 22.98
CA GLN A 59 -19.62 -9.02 23.29
C GLN A 59 -18.80 -9.28 22.03
N GLN A 60 -19.33 -9.99 21.05
CA GLN A 60 -18.67 -10.23 19.78
C GLN A 60 -18.42 -8.92 19.01
N ALA A 61 -19.32 -7.95 19.15
CA ALA A 61 -19.15 -6.59 18.62
C ALA A 61 -18.12 -5.76 19.41
N GLY A 62 -17.55 -6.29 20.51
CA GLY A 62 -16.52 -5.65 21.32
C GLY A 62 -17.03 -4.81 22.48
N CYS A 63 -18.31 -4.91 22.83
CA CYS A 63 -18.84 -4.28 24.05
C CYS A 63 -18.34 -5.01 25.29
N SER A 64 -17.95 -4.28 26.32
CA SER A 64 -17.59 -4.85 27.62
C SER A 64 -18.82 -5.35 28.36
N LEU A 65 -18.64 -6.34 29.24
CA LEU A 65 -19.73 -6.84 30.07
C LEU A 65 -20.36 -5.77 30.95
N GLN A 66 -19.60 -4.72 31.29
CA GLN A 66 -20.08 -3.62 32.12
C GLN A 66 -20.97 -2.66 31.31
N GLU A 67 -20.63 -2.36 30.07
CA GLU A 67 -21.50 -1.60 29.15
C GLU A 67 -22.80 -2.34 28.89
N ILE A 68 -22.72 -3.65 28.60
CA ILE A 68 -23.91 -4.50 28.37
C ILE A 68 -24.79 -4.55 29.60
N LYS A 69 -24.21 -4.68 30.80
CA LYS A 69 -24.98 -4.68 32.07
C LYS A 69 -25.67 -3.35 32.32
N GLY A 70 -24.98 -2.22 32.08
CA GLY A 70 -25.59 -0.89 32.20
C GLY A 70 -26.84 -0.77 31.35
N TYR A 71 -26.74 -1.18 30.10
CA TYR A 71 -27.86 -1.19 29.16
C TYR A 71 -29.06 -2.08 29.63
N LEU A 72 -28.75 -3.33 30.02
CA LEU A 72 -29.83 -4.25 30.46
C LEU A 72 -30.50 -3.81 31.78
N SER A 73 -29.83 -3.02 32.61
CA SER A 73 -30.35 -2.51 33.88
C SER A 73 -31.24 -1.29 33.71
N GLU A 74 -30.95 -0.44 32.75
CA GLU A 74 -31.71 0.76 32.40
C GLU A 74 -31.83 0.83 30.88
N PRO A 75 -32.83 0.19 30.26
CA PRO A 75 -32.99 0.17 28.82
C PRO A 75 -33.29 1.56 28.27
N ASP A 76 -32.27 2.35 28.05
CA ASP A 76 -32.32 3.59 27.27
C ASP A 76 -31.94 3.26 25.84
N SER A 77 -32.91 3.31 24.95
CA SER A 77 -32.73 2.95 23.55
C SER A 77 -31.72 3.86 22.86
N GLU A 78 -31.67 5.15 23.21
CA GLU A 78 -30.78 6.13 22.63
C GLU A 78 -29.33 5.87 23.06
N ALA A 79 -29.07 5.52 24.30
CA ALA A 79 -27.72 5.17 24.78
C ALA A 79 -27.19 3.91 24.10
N LEU A 80 -28.04 2.89 23.87
CA LEU A 80 -27.62 1.69 23.14
C LEU A 80 -27.38 1.97 21.66
N GLU A 81 -28.21 2.76 21.01
CA GLU A 81 -28.02 3.17 19.62
C GLU A 81 -26.64 3.84 19.46
N ASN A 82 -26.31 4.80 20.33
CA ASN A 82 -24.98 5.47 20.31
C ASN A 82 -23.83 4.48 20.47
N VAL A 83 -23.91 3.55 21.43
CA VAL A 83 -22.85 2.52 21.61
C VAL A 83 -22.73 1.62 20.39
N MET A 84 -23.83 1.22 19.77
CA MET A 84 -23.81 0.40 18.54
C MET A 84 -23.22 1.18 17.36
N GLU A 85 -23.59 2.44 17.17
CA GLU A 85 -23.03 3.29 16.12
C GLU A 85 -21.53 3.51 16.29
N ASP A 86 -21.05 3.76 17.51
CA ASP A 86 -19.63 3.87 17.82
C ASP A 86 -18.88 2.59 17.50
N ARG A 87 -19.45 1.42 17.83
CA ARG A 87 -18.86 0.12 17.53
C ARG A 87 -18.84 -0.19 16.04
N ILE A 88 -19.93 0.10 15.34
CA ILE A 88 -19.98 -0.01 13.86
C ILE A 88 -18.88 0.85 13.23
N SER A 89 -18.78 2.11 13.69
CA SER A 89 -17.77 3.05 13.20
C SER A 89 -16.34 2.55 13.46
N ALA A 90 -16.07 2.01 14.65
CA ALA A 90 -14.78 1.41 14.99
C ALA A 90 -14.44 0.19 14.12
N ILE A 91 -15.43 -0.70 13.87
CA ILE A 91 -15.26 -1.88 13.00
C ILE A 91 -14.98 -1.45 11.56
N VAL A 92 -15.69 -0.44 11.05
CA VAL A 92 -15.48 0.11 9.69
C VAL A 92 -14.07 0.65 9.56
N GLU A 93 -13.56 1.40 10.55
CA GLU A 93 -12.20 1.94 10.52
C GLU A 93 -11.13 0.85 10.65
N GLN A 94 -11.36 -0.15 11.49
CA GLN A 94 -10.49 -1.32 11.59
C GLN A 94 -10.45 -2.10 10.27
N HIS A 95 -11.59 -2.34 9.66
CA HIS A 95 -11.68 -2.99 8.35
C HIS A 95 -10.92 -2.21 7.27
N ARG A 96 -11.06 -0.87 7.26
CA ARG A 96 -10.31 0.01 6.35
C ARG A 96 -8.81 -0.13 6.55
N THR A 97 -8.34 -0.12 7.80
CA THR A 97 -6.92 -0.30 8.14
C THR A 97 -6.39 -1.65 7.65
N LEU A 98 -7.12 -2.73 7.88
CA LEU A 98 -6.75 -4.07 7.42
C LEU A 98 -6.70 -4.17 5.89
N LEU A 99 -7.64 -3.56 5.18
CA LEU A 99 -7.60 -3.49 3.73
C LEU A 99 -6.38 -2.73 3.21
N MET A 100 -5.99 -1.64 3.87
CA MET A 100 -4.80 -0.86 3.54
C MET A 100 -3.52 -1.69 3.76
N GLN A 101 -3.40 -2.36 4.90
CA GLN A 101 -2.28 -3.26 5.20
C GLN A 101 -2.17 -4.41 4.19
N LYS A 102 -3.30 -5.06 3.87
CA LYS A 102 -3.35 -6.09 2.84
C LYS A 102 -2.84 -5.58 1.50
N SER A 103 -3.31 -4.42 1.06
CA SER A 103 -2.90 -3.78 -0.19
C SER A 103 -1.40 -3.50 -0.24
N LEU A 104 -0.85 -2.97 0.85
CA LEU A 104 0.60 -2.71 0.97
C LEU A 104 1.41 -4.00 0.80
N LEU A 105 0.99 -5.08 1.46
CA LEU A 105 1.67 -6.38 1.36
C LEU A 105 1.55 -6.99 -0.05
N GLU A 106 0.38 -6.90 -0.68
CA GLU A 106 0.16 -7.40 -2.05
C GLU A 106 1.04 -6.64 -3.06
N ASN A 107 1.14 -5.30 -2.92
CA ASN A 107 1.99 -4.49 -3.79
C ASN A 107 3.47 -4.78 -3.58
N THR A 108 3.90 -4.90 -2.33
CA THR A 108 5.28 -5.28 -2.00
C THR A 108 5.64 -6.63 -2.61
N LEU A 109 4.76 -7.63 -2.48
CA LEU A 109 4.95 -8.94 -3.07
C LEU A 109 5.00 -8.89 -4.61
N ALA A 110 4.14 -8.08 -5.24
CA ALA A 110 4.14 -7.90 -6.68
C ALA A 110 5.44 -7.27 -7.19
N ARG A 111 5.99 -6.28 -6.47
CA ARG A 111 7.29 -5.66 -6.77
C ARG A 111 8.44 -6.67 -6.66
N MET A 112 8.47 -7.45 -5.58
CA MET A 112 9.47 -8.51 -5.41
C MET A 112 9.42 -9.54 -6.53
N ARG A 113 8.22 -9.95 -6.95
CA ARG A 113 8.02 -10.91 -8.06
C ARG A 113 8.51 -10.31 -9.38
N ALA A 114 8.14 -9.09 -9.71
CA ALA A 114 8.59 -8.42 -10.91
C ALA A 114 10.12 -8.25 -10.94
N ARG A 115 10.74 -7.83 -9.82
CA ARG A 115 12.21 -7.78 -9.69
C ARG A 115 12.85 -9.14 -9.95
N ASN A 116 12.33 -10.20 -9.33
CA ASN A 116 12.85 -11.55 -9.52
C ASN A 116 12.68 -12.05 -10.96
N ASP A 117 11.58 -11.72 -11.61
CA ASP A 117 11.32 -12.06 -13.01
C ASP A 117 12.36 -11.42 -13.94
N TRP A 118 12.69 -10.14 -13.74
CA TRP A 118 13.77 -9.46 -14.46
C TRP A 118 15.15 -10.07 -14.18
N ARG A 119 15.40 -10.54 -12.96
CA ARG A 119 16.69 -11.19 -12.60
C ARG A 119 16.85 -12.58 -13.21
N HIS A 120 15.77 -13.35 -13.30
CA HIS A 120 15.83 -14.73 -13.84
C HIS A 120 15.74 -14.77 -15.37
N ASP A 121 15.09 -13.80 -15.96
CA ASP A 121 14.96 -13.65 -17.40
C ASP A 121 15.37 -12.22 -17.82
N PRO A 122 16.69 -11.92 -17.83
CA PRO A 122 17.19 -10.61 -18.20
C PRO A 122 17.01 -10.41 -19.72
N ALA A 123 16.27 -9.38 -20.07
CA ALA A 123 16.05 -8.96 -21.44
C ALA A 123 16.21 -7.43 -21.53
N GLU A 124 16.52 -6.91 -22.71
CA GLU A 124 16.57 -5.46 -22.91
C GLU A 124 15.18 -4.83 -22.71
N PHE A 125 14.14 -5.56 -23.14
CA PHE A 125 12.75 -5.17 -22.90
C PHE A 125 11.86 -6.42 -22.81
N LYS A 126 10.63 -6.27 -22.30
CA LYS A 126 9.58 -7.31 -22.28
C LYS A 126 8.29 -6.78 -22.88
N LEU A 127 7.50 -7.67 -23.48
CA LEU A 127 6.17 -7.36 -23.97
C LEU A 127 5.15 -8.10 -23.12
N GLU A 128 4.24 -7.36 -22.48
CA GLU A 128 3.23 -7.96 -21.62
C GLU A 128 1.87 -7.29 -21.83
N THR A 129 0.80 -8.05 -21.60
CA THR A 129 -0.55 -7.50 -21.50
C THR A 129 -0.81 -7.08 -20.06
N CYS A 130 -1.12 -5.80 -19.86
CA CYS A 130 -1.43 -5.24 -18.54
C CYS A 130 -2.91 -4.88 -18.46
N GLU A 131 -3.44 -5.00 -17.24
CA GLU A 131 -4.77 -4.49 -16.89
C GLU A 131 -4.72 -2.99 -16.63
N ALA A 132 -5.91 -2.34 -16.61
CA ALA A 132 -6.00 -0.93 -16.29
C ALA A 132 -5.64 -0.68 -14.81
N GLU A 133 -4.87 0.36 -14.58
CA GLU A 133 -4.49 0.84 -13.25
C GLU A 133 -4.85 2.31 -13.12
N TYR A 134 -5.10 2.77 -11.89
CA TYR A 134 -5.52 4.15 -11.62
C TYR A 134 -4.59 4.78 -10.60
N PHE A 135 -4.27 6.06 -10.83
CA PHE A 135 -3.34 6.81 -10.01
C PHE A 135 -3.89 8.19 -9.63
N LEU A 136 -3.55 8.62 -8.41
CA LEU A 136 -3.47 10.04 -8.08
C LEU A 136 -2.10 10.50 -8.49
N ASP A 137 -2.00 11.66 -9.13
CA ASP A 137 -0.72 12.23 -9.51
C ASP A 137 -0.53 13.67 -9.01
N SER A 138 0.72 14.07 -8.94
CA SER A 138 1.15 15.43 -8.63
C SER A 138 2.29 15.80 -9.56
N ASP A 139 2.13 16.88 -10.30
CA ASP A 139 3.17 17.41 -11.17
C ASP A 139 4.35 17.88 -10.30
N ILE A 140 5.53 17.35 -10.59
CA ILE A 140 6.79 17.70 -9.94
C ILE A 140 7.83 18.21 -10.93
N SER A 141 7.42 18.54 -12.15
CA SER A 141 8.30 19.02 -13.23
C SER A 141 9.10 20.25 -12.83
N ASP A 142 8.50 21.15 -12.05
CA ASP A 142 9.14 22.38 -11.56
C ASP A 142 10.39 22.11 -10.70
N ALA A 143 10.45 20.95 -10.05
CA ALA A 143 11.63 20.56 -9.28
C ALA A 143 12.84 20.23 -10.16
N PHE A 144 12.63 19.94 -11.43
CA PHE A 144 13.68 19.45 -12.33
C PHE A 144 14.00 20.44 -13.47
N VAL A 145 13.14 21.41 -13.78
CA VAL A 145 13.29 22.32 -14.91
C VAL A 145 14.61 23.11 -14.84
N SER A 146 14.99 23.62 -13.67
CA SER A 146 16.21 24.41 -13.50
C SER A 146 17.51 23.63 -13.75
N ILE A 147 17.50 22.31 -13.50
CA ILE A 147 18.64 21.41 -13.74
C ILE A 147 18.67 21.01 -15.20
N ALA A 148 17.51 20.71 -15.77
CA ALA A 148 17.36 20.17 -17.11
C ALA A 148 17.69 21.19 -18.22
N GLU A 149 17.29 22.44 -18.06
CA GLU A 149 17.51 23.47 -19.08
C GLU A 149 18.97 23.86 -19.25
N ALA A 150 19.79 23.70 -18.21
CA ALA A 150 21.18 24.16 -18.25
C ALA A 150 22.12 23.16 -18.96
N ASN A 151 21.99 21.83 -18.78
CA ASN A 151 23.00 20.88 -19.21
C ASN A 151 22.49 19.48 -19.65
N LEU A 152 21.24 19.13 -19.39
CA LEU A 152 20.76 17.74 -19.53
C LEU A 152 20.85 17.15 -20.94
N PRO A 153 20.51 17.87 -22.04
CA PRO A 153 20.55 17.30 -23.39
C PRO A 153 21.96 16.87 -23.82
N ALA A 154 22.99 17.68 -23.51
CA ALA A 154 24.37 17.37 -23.88
C ALA A 154 24.93 16.17 -23.08
N LEU A 155 24.56 16.08 -21.80
CA LEU A 155 25.03 15.04 -20.91
C LEU A 155 24.35 13.67 -21.18
N ILE A 156 23.08 13.69 -21.60
CA ILE A 156 22.35 12.48 -22.03
C ILE A 156 23.00 11.91 -23.31
N ASP A 157 23.38 12.75 -24.26
CA ASP A 157 24.03 12.30 -25.48
C ASP A 157 25.40 11.69 -25.21
N GLU A 158 26.15 12.18 -24.23
CA GLU A 158 27.47 11.62 -23.83
C GLU A 158 27.30 10.25 -23.16
N GLN A 159 26.29 10.06 -22.29
CA GLN A 159 26.01 8.75 -21.67
C GLN A 159 25.53 7.70 -22.68
N LEU A 160 24.78 8.12 -23.70
CA LEU A 160 24.27 7.22 -24.74
C LEU A 160 25.36 6.73 -25.71
N ALA A 161 26.50 7.40 -25.75
CA ALA A 161 27.67 6.96 -26.49
C ALA A 161 28.44 5.82 -25.80
N SER A 162 28.15 5.50 -24.52
CA SER A 162 28.74 4.39 -23.77
C SER A 162 28.00 3.07 -23.98
N PRO A 163 28.69 1.93 -24.22
CA PRO A 163 28.00 0.67 -24.52
C PRO A 163 27.20 0.09 -23.35
N THR A 164 26.07 -0.51 -23.68
CA THR A 164 25.04 -1.11 -22.80
C THR A 164 25.50 -2.38 -22.04
N GLU A 165 26.78 -2.74 -22.06
CA GLU A 165 27.31 -3.99 -21.48
C GLU A 165 27.20 -4.08 -19.94
N LYS A 166 27.04 -2.95 -19.24
CA LYS A 166 27.05 -2.94 -17.77
C LYS A 166 25.76 -3.50 -17.12
N ALA A 167 24.59 -3.33 -17.71
CA ALA A 167 23.33 -3.74 -17.07
C ALA A 167 23.20 -5.27 -16.94
N THR A 168 23.64 -6.02 -17.95
CA THR A 168 23.59 -7.50 -17.94
C THR A 168 24.63 -8.10 -16.98
N ALA A 169 25.79 -7.46 -16.85
CA ALA A 169 26.84 -7.91 -15.93
C ALA A 169 26.47 -7.71 -14.47
N VAL A 170 25.78 -6.62 -14.12
CA VAL A 170 25.33 -6.34 -12.75
C VAL A 170 24.30 -7.35 -12.25
N LEU A 171 23.38 -7.79 -13.12
CA LEU A 171 22.38 -8.81 -12.76
C LEU A 171 22.99 -10.20 -12.49
N GLN A 172 24.17 -10.48 -13.08
CA GLN A 172 24.88 -11.75 -12.90
C GLN A 172 25.81 -11.75 -11.67
N ASP A 173 26.35 -10.61 -11.27
CA ASP A 173 27.37 -10.51 -10.20
C ASP A 173 26.74 -10.54 -8.78
N GLU A 174 25.50 -10.08 -8.59
CA GLU A 174 24.81 -10.14 -7.29
C GLU A 174 24.61 -11.58 -6.77
N SER A 175 24.60 -12.60 -7.65
CA SER A 175 24.48 -13.99 -7.22
C SER A 175 25.72 -14.54 -6.50
N ALA A 176 26.88 -13.90 -6.71
CA ALA A 176 28.17 -14.35 -6.20
C ALA A 176 28.56 -13.75 -4.82
N HIS A 177 27.93 -12.66 -4.39
CA HIS A 177 28.37 -11.90 -3.21
C HIS A 177 27.38 -11.82 -2.04
N ALA A 178 26.27 -12.58 -2.08
CA ALA A 178 25.20 -12.51 -1.07
C ALA A 178 25.55 -13.09 0.32
N SER A 179 26.73 -13.70 0.54
CA SER A 179 26.96 -14.49 1.75
C SER A 179 27.74 -13.83 2.89
N ASP A 180 28.40 -12.68 2.70
CA ASP A 180 29.40 -12.24 3.72
C ASP A 180 29.41 -10.76 4.15
N ARG A 181 28.48 -9.92 3.73
CA ARG A 181 28.42 -8.53 4.20
C ARG A 181 27.24 -8.25 5.10
N LYS A 182 27.50 -8.11 6.41
CA LYS A 182 26.51 -7.51 7.34
C LYS A 182 26.25 -6.06 6.92
N PRO A 183 24.99 -5.66 6.72
CA PRO A 183 24.65 -4.29 6.33
C PRO A 183 25.07 -3.32 7.44
N LYS A 184 25.87 -2.32 7.10
CA LYS A 184 26.11 -1.15 7.95
C LYS A 184 24.82 -0.31 7.92
N ARG A 185 24.05 -0.40 8.98
CA ARG A 185 22.84 0.40 9.18
C ARG A 185 23.26 1.83 9.47
N THR A 186 23.20 2.72 8.49
CA THR A 186 23.35 4.15 8.72
C THR A 186 22.05 4.63 9.36
N VAL A 187 22.07 4.83 10.66
CA VAL A 187 20.98 5.47 11.40
C VAL A 187 21.16 6.96 11.21
N TYR A 188 20.33 7.59 10.39
CA TYR A 188 20.25 9.05 10.35
C TYR A 188 19.72 9.52 11.71
N SER A 189 20.58 10.13 12.53
CA SER A 189 20.15 10.80 13.75
C SER A 189 19.59 12.16 13.36
N ALA A 190 18.44 12.52 13.91
CA ALA A 190 17.80 13.81 13.70
C ALA A 190 18.61 15.01 14.26
N GLN A 191 19.85 14.79 14.69
CA GLN A 191 20.73 15.78 15.30
C GLN A 191 21.82 16.30 14.35
N ASP A 192 22.09 15.60 13.24
CA ASP A 192 22.98 16.10 12.20
C ASP A 192 22.14 16.95 11.27
N GLY A 193 22.26 18.28 11.35
CA GLY A 193 21.54 19.23 10.49
C GLY A 193 21.92 19.03 9.03
N VAL A 194 21.28 18.07 8.38
CA VAL A 194 21.32 17.91 6.94
C VAL A 194 20.60 19.12 6.36
N GLN A 195 21.34 20.03 5.73
CA GLN A 195 20.75 21.03 4.84
C GLN A 195 20.10 20.27 3.71
N VAL A 196 18.79 20.10 3.78
CA VAL A 196 17.99 19.57 2.68
C VAL A 196 18.02 20.67 1.60
N ASP A 197 18.54 20.35 0.44
CA ASP A 197 18.50 21.21 -0.74
C ASP A 197 17.05 21.62 -1.01
N GLU A 198 16.83 22.85 -1.46
CA GLU A 198 15.50 23.42 -1.76
C GLU A 198 14.71 22.52 -2.73
N GLN A 199 15.40 21.85 -3.64
CA GLN A 199 14.82 20.90 -4.59
C GLN A 199 14.34 19.63 -3.91
N ALA A 200 15.16 19.04 -3.05
CA ALA A 200 14.78 17.87 -2.27
C ALA A 200 13.58 18.20 -1.36
N GLU A 201 13.54 19.41 -0.79
CA GLU A 201 12.39 19.87 0.00
C GLU A 201 11.11 19.97 -0.85
N ARG A 202 11.19 20.45 -2.09
CA ARG A 202 10.04 20.49 -3.01
C ARG A 202 9.51 19.08 -3.30
N VAL A 203 10.38 18.14 -3.67
CA VAL A 203 9.99 16.75 -3.92
C VAL A 203 9.36 16.12 -2.68
N VAL A 204 9.95 16.30 -1.49
CA VAL A 204 9.38 15.80 -0.23
C VAL A 204 8.01 16.42 0.04
N ARG A 205 7.81 17.71 -0.28
CA ARG A 205 6.50 18.37 -0.13
C ARG A 205 5.45 17.73 -1.02
N HIS A 206 5.75 17.47 -2.30
CA HIS A 206 4.85 16.78 -3.22
C HIS A 206 4.53 15.34 -2.74
N ILE A 207 5.52 14.59 -2.26
CA ILE A 207 5.30 13.27 -1.65
C ILE A 207 4.30 13.37 -0.49
N LEU A 208 4.49 14.34 0.41
CA LEU A 208 3.59 14.54 1.55
C LEU A 208 2.18 14.95 1.13
N ASP A 209 2.04 15.73 0.07
CA ASP A 209 0.74 16.16 -0.44
C ASP A 209 -0.03 15.01 -1.09
N VAL A 210 0.64 14.19 -1.91
CA VAL A 210 0.05 12.95 -2.46
C VAL A 210 -0.31 11.99 -1.33
N TRP A 211 0.55 11.87 -0.31
CA TRP A 211 0.28 11.04 0.87
C TRP A 211 -0.93 11.53 1.67
N ARG A 212 -1.01 12.84 1.96
CA ARG A 212 -2.14 13.46 2.67
C ARG A 212 -3.45 13.30 1.88
N LEU A 213 -3.39 13.49 0.56
CA LEU A 213 -4.54 13.30 -0.32
C LEU A 213 -5.02 11.84 -0.28
N GLY A 214 -4.09 10.91 -0.33
CA GLY A 214 -4.37 9.48 -0.23
C GLY A 214 -4.95 9.07 1.12
N GLN A 215 -4.42 9.61 2.22
CA GLN A 215 -4.94 9.36 3.57
C GLN A 215 -6.37 9.86 3.73
N LYS A 216 -6.69 11.06 3.26
CA LYS A 216 -8.05 11.60 3.31
C LYS A 216 -9.05 10.75 2.52
N GLN A 217 -8.61 10.09 1.46
CA GLN A 217 -9.46 9.31 0.57
C GLN A 217 -9.48 7.81 0.91
N GLY A 218 -8.54 7.33 1.73
CA GLY A 218 -8.52 5.97 2.25
C GLY A 218 -8.23 4.84 1.26
N ASP A 219 -7.77 5.15 0.06
CA ASP A 219 -7.66 4.19 -1.03
C ASP A 219 -6.27 4.07 -1.66
N VAL A 220 -5.26 4.75 -1.09
CA VAL A 220 -3.89 4.65 -1.60
C VAL A 220 -3.33 3.28 -1.27
N SER A 221 -2.98 2.54 -2.31
CA SER A 221 -2.42 1.19 -2.19
C SER A 221 -0.89 1.18 -2.28
N GLU A 222 -0.28 2.22 -2.85
CA GLU A 222 1.17 2.32 -3.04
C GLU A 222 1.58 3.79 -3.20
N LEU A 223 2.52 4.25 -2.36
CA LEU A 223 3.00 5.63 -2.31
C LEU A 223 4.43 5.81 -2.81
N GLN A 224 5.23 4.73 -2.85
CA GLN A 224 6.65 4.85 -3.12
C GLN A 224 6.99 4.50 -4.57
N GLY A 225 7.81 5.38 -5.20
CA GLY A 225 8.54 5.07 -6.41
C GLY A 225 7.68 4.81 -7.66
N ASN A 226 6.51 5.46 -7.75
CA ASN A 226 5.74 5.46 -8.98
C ASN A 226 5.78 6.85 -9.61
N TYR A 227 6.15 6.90 -10.88
CA TYR A 227 6.22 8.14 -11.64
C TYR A 227 5.46 7.99 -12.97
N ARG A 228 5.05 9.12 -13.51
CA ARG A 228 4.46 9.22 -14.84
C ARG A 228 5.16 10.31 -15.63
N VAL A 229 5.45 10.01 -16.88
CA VAL A 229 5.92 10.99 -17.86
C VAL A 229 4.87 11.11 -18.93
N GLY A 230 4.48 12.33 -19.25
CA GLY A 230 3.54 12.60 -20.34
C GLY A 230 4.09 12.13 -21.67
N ARG A 231 3.23 11.47 -22.46
CA ARG A 231 3.61 10.89 -23.76
C ARG A 231 4.28 11.90 -24.69
N GLU A 232 3.77 13.13 -24.76
CA GLU A 232 4.33 14.13 -25.67
C GLU A 232 5.73 14.57 -25.25
N ALA A 233 5.96 14.82 -23.97
CA ALA A 233 7.27 15.17 -23.43
C ALA A 233 8.27 14.01 -23.64
N PHE A 234 7.84 12.77 -23.48
CA PHE A 234 8.66 11.60 -23.77
C PHE A 234 9.08 11.52 -25.24
N LEU A 235 8.12 11.70 -26.17
CA LEU A 235 8.40 11.64 -27.61
C LEU A 235 9.33 12.77 -28.08
N GLN A 236 9.29 13.92 -27.42
CA GLN A 236 10.15 15.07 -27.68
C GLN A 236 11.56 14.93 -27.05
N GLY A 237 11.77 13.91 -26.21
CA GLY A 237 13.01 13.75 -25.44
C GLY A 237 13.13 14.74 -24.28
N GLU A 238 12.02 15.30 -23.83
CA GLU A 238 11.93 16.33 -22.79
C GLU A 238 11.13 15.82 -21.56
N SER A 239 11.39 14.58 -21.15
CA SER A 239 10.63 13.86 -20.10
C SER A 239 10.52 14.61 -18.77
N TRP A 240 11.45 15.54 -18.47
CA TRP A 240 11.42 16.38 -17.27
C TRP A 240 10.36 17.49 -17.30
N LYS A 241 9.78 17.81 -18.47
CA LYS A 241 8.78 18.88 -18.62
C LYS A 241 7.36 18.44 -18.24
N ASP A 242 7.10 17.15 -18.19
CA ASP A 242 5.80 16.57 -17.81
C ASP A 242 6.06 15.32 -16.95
N PHE A 243 6.63 15.56 -15.75
CA PHE A 243 7.06 14.53 -14.82
C PHE A 243 6.25 14.57 -13.52
N HIS A 244 5.60 13.48 -13.20
CA HIS A 244 4.65 13.39 -12.11
C HIS A 244 5.01 12.30 -11.11
N LEU A 245 4.81 12.59 -9.83
CA LEU A 245 4.79 11.60 -8.77
C LEU A 245 3.38 10.98 -8.68
N CYS A 246 3.30 9.67 -8.66
CA CYS A 246 2.04 8.94 -8.68
C CYS A 246 1.83 8.09 -7.44
N ALA A 247 0.58 8.00 -6.98
CA ALA A 247 0.15 7.04 -5.98
C ALA A 247 -0.92 6.13 -6.58
N ARG A 248 -0.68 4.82 -6.61
CA ARG A 248 -1.63 3.85 -7.12
C ARG A 248 -2.85 3.77 -6.20
N VAL A 249 -4.04 3.81 -6.78
CA VAL A 249 -5.31 3.72 -6.07
C VAL A 249 -6.15 2.55 -6.57
N ARG A 250 -7.01 2.02 -5.71
CA ARG A 250 -7.99 1.02 -6.14
C ARG A 250 -9.07 1.68 -6.98
N PRO A 251 -9.57 1.01 -8.02
CA PRO A 251 -10.67 1.52 -8.81
C PRO A 251 -11.95 1.53 -7.97
N HIS A 252 -12.23 2.60 -7.28
CA HIS A 252 -13.56 2.87 -6.71
C HIS A 252 -14.28 3.90 -7.56
N LYS A 253 -15.51 3.54 -7.97
CA LYS A 253 -16.50 4.34 -8.70
C LYS A 253 -16.08 5.77 -9.05
N ARG A 254 -15.81 6.02 -10.34
CA ARG A 254 -15.66 7.33 -11.03
C ARG A 254 -15.28 8.51 -10.11
N ARG A 255 -14.04 8.57 -9.67
CA ARG A 255 -13.47 9.77 -9.06
C ARG A 255 -12.99 10.71 -10.16
N LYS A 256 -13.30 11.99 -10.04
CA LYS A 256 -12.68 13.01 -10.89
C LYS A 256 -11.21 13.17 -10.49
N GLY A 257 -10.32 13.32 -11.48
CA GLY A 257 -8.91 13.62 -11.24
C GLY A 257 -8.01 12.40 -11.03
N LEU A 258 -8.46 11.19 -11.42
CA LEU A 258 -7.58 10.03 -11.51
C LEU A 258 -6.96 9.95 -12.91
N VAL A 259 -5.67 9.64 -12.94
CA VAL A 259 -4.98 9.24 -14.16
C VAL A 259 -5.17 7.74 -14.35
N GLU A 260 -5.58 7.35 -15.55
CA GLU A 260 -5.74 5.95 -15.94
C GLU A 260 -4.51 5.50 -16.74
N LYS A 261 -3.88 4.42 -16.29
CA LYS A 261 -3.01 3.60 -17.12
C LYS A 261 -3.91 2.57 -17.83
N PRO A 262 -4.18 2.74 -19.12
CA PRO A 262 -5.18 1.92 -19.82
C PRO A 262 -4.73 0.45 -19.93
N ALA A 263 -5.68 -0.48 -20.00
CA ALA A 263 -5.36 -1.87 -20.32
C ALA A 263 -4.83 -2.02 -21.76
N GLY A 264 -3.95 -3.00 -21.98
CA GLY A 264 -3.44 -3.27 -23.33
C GLY A 264 -2.07 -3.94 -23.36
N ALA A 265 -1.47 -3.96 -24.55
CA ALA A 265 -0.11 -4.43 -24.74
C ALA A 265 0.90 -3.35 -24.31
N TYR A 266 1.83 -3.73 -23.49
CA TYR A 266 2.85 -2.85 -22.93
C TYR A 266 4.25 -3.30 -23.30
N PHE A 267 5.05 -2.33 -23.68
CA PHE A 267 6.50 -2.43 -23.72
C PHE A 267 7.04 -2.08 -22.34
N LYS A 268 7.82 -2.97 -21.74
CA LYS A 268 8.42 -2.81 -20.42
C LYS A 268 9.93 -2.75 -20.55
N TYR A 269 10.54 -1.80 -19.87
CA TYR A 269 11.97 -1.53 -19.87
C TYR A 269 12.50 -1.45 -18.45
N LEU A 270 13.62 -2.11 -18.16
CA LEU A 270 14.22 -2.11 -16.84
C LEU A 270 15.27 -1.00 -16.71
N ARG A 271 15.14 -0.16 -15.69
CA ARG A 271 16.18 0.74 -15.23
C ARG A 271 16.89 0.13 -14.02
N THR A 272 18.22 0.24 -14.02
CA THR A 272 19.04 -0.01 -12.84
C THR A 272 19.81 1.26 -12.50
N MET A 273 19.85 1.64 -11.23
CA MET A 273 20.59 2.78 -10.73
C MET A 273 21.39 2.37 -9.49
N ASN A 274 22.69 2.63 -9.48
CA ASN A 274 23.56 2.35 -8.35
C ASN A 274 23.90 3.66 -7.63
N PHE A 275 23.36 3.88 -6.45
CA PHE A 275 23.62 5.09 -5.67
C PHE A 275 25.09 5.25 -5.25
N ALA A 276 25.82 4.14 -5.09
CA ALA A 276 27.24 4.21 -4.73
C ALA A 276 28.15 4.77 -5.86
N GLU A 277 27.64 4.79 -7.09
CA GLU A 277 28.36 5.31 -8.26
C GLU A 277 28.03 6.78 -8.54
N ILE A 278 27.02 7.36 -7.87
CA ILE A 278 26.64 8.77 -8.02
C ILE A 278 27.72 9.66 -7.38
N LYS A 279 28.37 10.51 -8.18
CA LYS A 279 29.54 11.29 -7.78
C LYS A 279 29.25 12.77 -7.53
N ASP A 280 28.19 13.31 -8.10
CA ASP A 280 27.85 14.73 -7.99
C ASP A 280 26.32 14.97 -7.98
N ASP A 281 25.89 16.20 -7.72
CA ASP A 281 24.49 16.57 -7.57
C ASP A 281 23.67 16.54 -8.88
N LEU A 282 24.32 16.47 -10.04
CA LEU A 282 23.69 16.43 -11.37
C LEU A 282 23.49 14.99 -11.87
N GLU A 283 24.36 14.06 -11.47
CA GLU A 283 24.30 12.65 -11.88
C GLU A 283 22.93 11.99 -11.60
N PRO A 284 22.27 12.23 -10.45
CA PRO A 284 20.94 11.65 -10.20
C PRO A 284 19.88 12.06 -11.22
N ALA A 285 19.87 13.33 -11.62
CA ALA A 285 18.91 13.82 -12.61
C ALA A 285 19.19 13.25 -14.00
N MET A 286 20.45 13.11 -14.37
CA MET A 286 20.87 12.49 -15.63
C MET A 286 20.51 11.02 -15.68
N GLU A 287 20.81 10.28 -14.62
CA GLU A 287 20.43 8.87 -14.49
C GLU A 287 18.91 8.70 -14.51
N LEU A 288 18.18 9.62 -13.89
CA LEU A 288 16.73 9.59 -13.85
C LEU A 288 16.13 9.78 -15.25
N PHE A 289 16.56 10.76 -16.02
CA PHE A 289 15.94 11.09 -17.31
C PHE A 289 16.60 10.38 -18.49
N GLY A 290 17.88 10.03 -18.41
CA GLY A 290 18.60 9.30 -19.46
C GLY A 290 17.98 7.94 -19.79
N VAL A 291 17.33 7.28 -18.83
CA VAL A 291 16.65 6.01 -19.09
C VAL A 291 15.45 6.17 -20.04
N TYR A 292 14.72 7.26 -19.96
CA TYR A 292 13.57 7.51 -20.85
C TYR A 292 14.06 7.66 -22.30
N GLU A 293 15.18 8.30 -22.50
CA GLU A 293 15.79 8.45 -23.83
C GLU A 293 16.31 7.09 -24.36
N LYS A 294 16.93 6.27 -23.51
CA LYS A 294 17.32 4.90 -23.86
C LYS A 294 16.11 4.07 -24.29
N MET A 295 15.04 4.11 -23.49
CA MET A 295 13.78 3.41 -23.80
C MET A 295 13.18 3.91 -25.13
N ARG A 296 13.17 5.23 -25.39
CA ARG A 296 12.67 5.82 -26.64
C ARG A 296 13.41 5.29 -27.86
N ARG A 297 14.76 5.25 -27.82
CA ARG A 297 15.57 4.70 -28.91
C ARG A 297 15.34 3.21 -29.15
N VAL A 298 15.10 2.42 -28.09
CA VAL A 298 14.77 1.00 -28.25
C VAL A 298 13.39 0.84 -28.90
N LEU A 299 12.38 1.61 -28.49
CA LEU A 299 11.05 1.61 -29.11
C LEU A 299 11.12 1.95 -30.62
N GLU A 300 11.88 3.01 -30.96
CA GLU A 300 12.10 3.41 -32.37
C GLU A 300 12.78 2.30 -33.18
N ARG A 301 13.84 1.69 -32.64
CA ARG A 301 14.57 0.60 -33.26
C ARG A 301 13.70 -0.63 -33.52
N GLU A 302 12.85 -0.98 -32.58
CA GLU A 302 11.95 -2.14 -32.65
C GLU A 302 10.64 -1.84 -33.40
N GLY A 303 10.40 -0.58 -33.79
CA GLY A 303 9.23 -0.15 -34.56
C GLY A 303 7.95 -0.07 -33.76
N PHE A 304 8.02 0.12 -32.45
CA PHE A 304 6.85 0.29 -31.60
C PHE A 304 6.47 1.78 -31.46
N THR A 305 5.15 2.04 -31.46
CA THR A 305 4.62 3.39 -31.28
C THR A 305 3.98 3.52 -29.90
N PRO A 306 4.48 4.43 -29.02
CA PRO A 306 3.84 4.72 -27.74
C PRO A 306 2.45 5.31 -27.90
N THR A 307 1.45 4.75 -27.22
CA THR A 307 0.04 5.16 -27.28
C THR A 307 -0.53 5.63 -25.92
N SER A 308 0.29 5.60 -24.86
CA SER A 308 -0.05 6.12 -23.54
C SER A 308 1.10 6.95 -22.98
N ASP A 309 0.88 7.57 -21.82
CA ASP A 309 1.96 8.05 -20.97
C ASP A 309 2.86 6.90 -20.55
N ILE A 310 4.08 7.24 -20.13
CA ILE A 310 5.04 6.29 -19.58
C ILE A 310 4.83 6.22 -18.08
N PHE A 311 4.71 5.00 -17.56
CA PHE A 311 4.59 4.75 -16.13
C PHE A 311 5.84 4.05 -15.64
N GLU A 312 6.49 4.63 -14.65
CA GLU A 312 7.62 4.03 -13.96
C GLU A 312 7.19 3.54 -12.59
N ARG A 313 7.63 2.33 -12.23
CA ARG A 313 7.40 1.70 -10.95
C ARG A 313 8.70 1.20 -10.38
N GLU A 314 9.07 1.69 -9.20
CA GLU A 314 10.22 1.18 -8.48
C GLU A 314 9.97 -0.25 -7.98
N LEU A 315 10.90 -1.15 -8.28
CA LEU A 315 10.83 -2.57 -7.89
C LEU A 315 11.67 -2.87 -6.65
N SER A 316 12.60 -1.99 -6.28
CA SER A 316 13.42 -2.13 -5.09
C SER A 316 12.59 -1.85 -3.83
N LEU A 317 12.87 -2.61 -2.78
CA LEU A 317 12.41 -2.28 -1.45
C LEU A 317 13.49 -1.42 -0.81
N TYR A 318 13.18 -0.15 -0.55
CA TYR A 318 14.13 0.76 0.07
C TYR A 318 14.47 0.29 1.48
N THR A 319 15.71 -0.14 1.69
CA THR A 319 16.18 -0.65 2.99
C THR A 319 17.02 0.36 3.76
N GLY A 320 17.22 1.57 3.19
CA GLY A 320 18.08 2.61 3.78
C GLY A 320 19.57 2.31 3.64
N ASN A 321 19.95 1.39 2.77
CA ASN A 321 21.34 1.08 2.47
C ASN A 321 21.75 1.80 1.18
N THR A 322 22.71 2.72 1.27
CA THR A 322 23.19 3.54 0.14
C THR A 322 23.98 2.74 -0.90
N ASP A 323 24.31 1.49 -0.61
CA ASP A 323 25.05 0.60 -1.52
C ASP A 323 24.13 -0.28 -2.38
N GLU A 324 22.80 -0.09 -2.33
CA GLU A 324 21.84 -0.90 -3.08
C GLU A 324 21.58 -0.35 -4.48
N ILE A 325 21.53 -1.29 -5.43
CA ILE A 325 21.06 -1.00 -6.79
C ILE A 325 19.53 -0.87 -6.77
N ILE A 326 19.02 0.27 -7.23
CA ILE A 326 17.60 0.47 -7.45
C ILE A 326 17.22 -0.08 -8.81
N TYR A 327 16.13 -0.84 -8.81
CA TYR A 327 15.46 -1.36 -9.99
C TYR A 327 14.14 -0.64 -10.17
N SER A 328 13.90 -0.10 -11.36
CA SER A 328 12.60 0.46 -11.75
C SER A 328 12.16 -0.14 -13.09
N GLU A 329 10.87 -0.45 -13.20
CA GLU A 329 10.24 -0.90 -14.44
C GLU A 329 9.51 0.28 -15.08
N LEU A 330 9.93 0.69 -16.24
CA LEU A 330 9.23 1.65 -17.09
C LEU A 330 8.28 0.88 -18.00
N SER A 331 7.07 1.37 -18.17
CA SER A 331 6.07 0.73 -19.03
C SER A 331 5.30 1.74 -19.85
N VAL A 332 5.09 1.44 -21.13
CA VAL A 332 4.30 2.25 -22.05
C VAL A 332 3.41 1.35 -22.90
N ARG A 333 2.16 1.74 -23.07
CA ARG A 333 1.27 1.04 -24.00
C ARG A 333 1.73 1.30 -25.43
N ILE A 334 1.73 0.25 -26.23
CA ILE A 334 2.23 0.30 -27.60
C ILE A 334 1.19 -0.22 -28.58
N ASP A 335 1.24 0.33 -29.80
CA ASP A 335 0.71 -0.28 -31.03
C ASP A 335 1.88 -0.67 -31.94
N ARG A 336 1.68 -1.70 -32.73
CA ARG A 336 2.64 -2.13 -33.78
C ARG A 336 2.40 -1.41 -35.07
#